data_a4714689864d0500d8e8278c3bab910e
#
_entry.id   a4714689864d0500d8e8278c3bab910e
#
_cell.length_a   1.000
_cell.length_b   1.000
_cell.length_c   1.000
_cell.angle_alpha   90.00
_cell.angle_beta   90.00
_cell.angle_gamma   90.00
#
_symmetry.space_group_name_H-M   'P 1'
#
loop_
_entity.id
_entity.type
_entity.pdbx_description
1 polymer ?
#
loop_
_entity_poly.entity_id
_entity_poly.type
_entity_poly.pdbx_seq_one_letter_code
_entity_poly.pdbx_strand_id
1 'polypeptide(L)'
;MKKRMFLMLLAVFAFLAIIGSFKFFQIKAAIAAGSHWQPPPEAVTTTVAKQEPWDTTVKAIGSVAAVNGVTVSADLPGVVSEIDFDSGRAVNKGDILIRLDTRQEQAQLAAAVAQRDLAQVEFNRQKELLAKGITSQSAYDQASAEFKSADANAGQIRATIDRKTIRAPFSGILGIRQVNLGQYLAGGAAIVPLQSVRPVYVNFTVPQQQIGLLSMGGPVQINTGDTGKITAYDSVIDEATRTIRVQATFDNKSGKLRAGQFVDTQLASGGTTMAVTLPASAISYAPFGDSVFIVEDIKDPKTGKSYRGVRQQFVKLGGSRGDQVAVLTGVKAGEEVVTSGVFKLRPGAAVVVNNSIQPGNNPKPSPENT
;
A
#
# COMPACT_ATOMS: atom_id res chain seq x y z
N MET A 1 -27.86 3.01 -98.27
CA MET A 1 -27.96 3.08 -96.81
C MET A 1 -26.62 2.71 -96.10
N LYS A 2 -25.89 1.71 -96.49
CA LYS A 2 -24.64 1.27 -95.78
C LYS A 2 -23.54 2.33 -95.61
N LYS A 3 -23.30 3.19 -96.68
CA LYS A 3 -22.29 4.27 -96.60
C LYS A 3 -22.59 5.37 -95.55
N ARG A 4 -23.87 5.78 -95.42
CA ARG A 4 -24.28 6.81 -94.45
C ARG A 4 -24.20 6.32 -92.99
N MET A 5 -24.47 4.99 -92.76
CA MET A 5 -24.33 4.36 -91.46
C MET A 5 -22.88 4.22 -91.02
N PHE A 6 -21.97 3.90 -91.95
CA PHE A 6 -20.52 3.84 -91.72
C PHE A 6 -19.94 5.22 -91.32
N LEU A 7 -20.35 6.28 -92.03
CA LEU A 7 -19.95 7.67 -91.74
C LEU A 7 -20.43 8.12 -90.36
N MET A 8 -21.67 7.76 -89.96
CA MET A 8 -22.23 8.07 -88.64
C MET A 8 -21.47 7.31 -87.53
N LEU A 9 -21.13 6.03 -87.69
CA LEU A 9 -20.33 5.28 -86.76
C LEU A 9 -18.91 5.84 -86.63
N LEU A 10 -18.30 6.29 -87.69
CA LEU A 10 -16.97 6.89 -87.72
C LEU A 10 -16.98 8.26 -86.98
N ALA A 11 -18.02 9.04 -87.20
CA ALA A 11 -18.22 10.32 -86.42
C ALA A 11 -18.42 10.14 -84.94
N VAL A 12 -19.21 9.11 -84.53
CA VAL A 12 -19.39 8.75 -83.15
C VAL A 12 -18.09 8.24 -82.49
N PHE A 13 -17.33 7.42 -83.23
CA PHE A 13 -16.03 6.94 -82.77
C PHE A 13 -15.00 8.09 -82.62
N ALA A 14 -14.93 9.00 -83.60
CA ALA A 14 -14.09 10.20 -83.51
C ALA A 14 -14.49 11.10 -82.32
N PHE A 15 -15.77 11.28 -82.09
CA PHE A 15 -16.30 12.08 -80.91
C PHE A 15 -15.92 11.44 -79.62
N LEU A 16 -16.10 10.11 -79.50
CA LEU A 16 -15.68 9.36 -78.26
C LEU A 16 -14.15 9.39 -78.09
N ALA A 17 -13.37 9.31 -79.15
CA ALA A 17 -11.91 9.42 -79.08
C ALA A 17 -11.45 10.82 -78.57
N ILE A 18 -12.11 11.87 -79.07
CA ILE A 18 -11.83 13.26 -78.60
C ILE A 18 -12.18 13.43 -77.09
N ILE A 19 -13.33 12.94 -76.72
CA ILE A 19 -13.73 12.99 -75.26
C ILE A 19 -12.74 12.13 -74.40
N GLY A 20 -12.38 10.94 -74.84
CA GLY A 20 -11.43 10.07 -74.18
C GLY A 20 -10.05 10.73 -74.02
N SER A 21 -9.54 11.34 -75.12
CA SER A 21 -8.30 12.10 -75.06
C SER A 21 -8.36 13.29 -74.12
N PHE A 22 -9.43 14.07 -74.13
CA PHE A 22 -9.60 15.23 -73.26
C PHE A 22 -9.64 14.77 -71.78
N LYS A 23 -10.40 13.72 -71.49
CA LYS A 23 -10.44 13.13 -70.17
C LYS A 23 -9.08 12.55 -69.74
N PHE A 24 -8.37 11.89 -70.59
CA PHE A 24 -7.05 11.39 -70.30
C PHE A 24 -6.05 12.50 -69.97
N PHE A 25 -6.06 13.63 -70.68
CA PHE A 25 -5.23 14.79 -70.39
C PHE A 25 -5.69 15.48 -69.08
N GLN A 26 -6.98 15.57 -68.84
CA GLN A 26 -7.50 16.07 -67.53
C GLN A 26 -7.07 15.23 -66.38
N ILE A 27 -7.17 13.90 -66.46
CA ILE A 27 -6.74 12.96 -65.41
C ILE A 27 -5.24 13.06 -65.19
N LYS A 28 -4.44 13.08 -66.26
CA LYS A 28 -3.00 13.29 -66.14
C LYS A 28 -2.62 14.62 -65.49
N ALA A 29 -3.29 15.70 -65.83
CA ALA A 29 -3.08 17.02 -65.21
C ALA A 29 -3.48 17.01 -63.73
N ALA A 30 -4.61 16.36 -63.36
CA ALA A 30 -5.05 16.22 -61.97
C ALA A 30 -4.08 15.37 -61.16
N ILE A 31 -3.55 14.26 -61.70
CA ILE A 31 -2.53 13.45 -61.04
C ILE A 31 -1.23 14.23 -60.84
N ALA A 32 -0.79 15.00 -61.86
CA ALA A 32 0.40 15.84 -61.77
C ALA A 32 0.22 16.97 -60.73
N ALA A 33 -0.94 17.61 -60.65
CA ALA A 33 -1.25 18.62 -59.66
C ALA A 33 -1.32 18.02 -58.21
N GLY A 34 -1.91 16.83 -58.06
CA GLY A 34 -1.97 16.12 -56.79
C GLY A 34 -0.62 15.63 -56.28
N SER A 35 0.34 15.34 -57.21
CA SER A 35 1.68 14.87 -56.83
C SER A 35 2.57 15.98 -56.22
N HIS A 36 2.18 17.23 -56.28
CA HIS A 36 2.86 18.39 -55.71
C HIS A 36 2.16 18.95 -54.45
N TRP A 37 0.99 18.39 -54.07
CA TRP A 37 0.32 18.82 -52.89
C TRP A 37 1.04 18.28 -51.65
N GLN A 38 1.69 19.17 -50.90
CA GLN A 38 2.23 18.89 -49.55
C GLN A 38 1.28 19.50 -48.55
N PRO A 39 0.80 18.72 -47.54
CA PRO A 39 0.01 19.29 -46.47
C PRO A 39 0.83 20.36 -45.74
N PRO A 40 0.19 21.45 -45.28
CA PRO A 40 0.89 22.47 -44.54
C PRO A 40 1.55 21.83 -43.30
N PRO A 41 2.72 22.34 -42.86
CA PRO A 41 3.40 21.81 -41.71
C PRO A 41 2.54 22.03 -40.43
N GLU A 42 2.44 20.99 -39.63
CA GLU A 42 1.66 21.02 -38.37
C GLU A 42 2.42 21.76 -37.28
N ALA A 43 1.71 22.68 -36.57
CA ALA A 43 2.27 23.37 -35.43
C ALA A 43 2.30 22.42 -34.22
N VAL A 44 3.49 22.27 -33.63
CA VAL A 44 3.73 21.40 -32.46
C VAL A 44 4.57 22.12 -31.40
N THR A 45 4.44 21.68 -30.16
CA THR A 45 5.39 22.04 -29.10
C THR A 45 6.37 20.88 -28.91
N THR A 46 7.59 21.18 -28.50
CA THR A 46 8.66 20.20 -28.32
C THR A 46 9.37 20.39 -27.00
N THR A 47 9.97 19.31 -26.49
CA THR A 47 10.92 19.36 -25.38
C THR A 47 12.15 18.51 -25.73
N VAL A 48 13.28 18.86 -25.16
CA VAL A 48 14.49 18.06 -25.25
C VAL A 48 14.44 16.98 -24.18
N ALA A 49 14.54 15.72 -24.56
CA ALA A 49 14.57 14.58 -23.67
C ALA A 49 15.76 14.67 -22.70
N LYS A 50 15.50 14.72 -21.41
CA LYS A 50 16.52 14.81 -20.36
C LYS A 50 16.60 13.48 -19.61
N GLN A 51 17.82 13.12 -19.24
CA GLN A 51 18.04 11.99 -18.34
C GLN A 51 18.07 12.49 -16.91
N GLU A 52 17.17 11.99 -16.09
CA GLU A 52 17.04 12.40 -14.69
C GLU A 52 17.05 11.17 -13.76
N PRO A 53 17.47 11.37 -12.49
CA PRO A 53 17.30 10.33 -11.48
C PRO A 53 15.82 9.97 -11.31
N TRP A 54 15.50 8.69 -11.48
CA TRP A 54 14.16 8.16 -11.34
C TRP A 54 14.14 7.11 -10.25
N ASP A 55 13.45 7.43 -9.15
CA ASP A 55 13.26 6.51 -8.07
C ASP A 55 12.13 5.54 -8.42
N THR A 56 12.45 4.27 -8.47
CA THR A 56 11.43 3.23 -8.65
C THR A 56 10.66 3.10 -7.33
N THR A 57 9.40 3.50 -7.32
CA THR A 57 8.54 3.35 -6.15
C THR A 57 7.49 2.28 -6.41
N VAL A 58 7.30 1.39 -5.44
CA VAL A 58 6.19 0.46 -5.40
C VAL A 58 5.07 1.10 -4.59
N LYS A 59 3.89 1.24 -5.19
CA LYS A 59 2.68 1.73 -4.51
C LYS A 59 1.79 0.55 -4.17
N ALA A 60 1.28 0.52 -2.94
CA ALA A 60 0.32 -0.47 -2.49
C ALA A 60 -0.65 0.14 -1.48
N ILE A 61 -1.82 -0.46 -1.35
CA ILE A 61 -2.77 -0.10 -0.29
C ILE A 61 -2.49 -1.01 0.89
N GLY A 62 -2.31 -0.41 2.07
CA GLY A 62 -2.07 -1.11 3.32
C GLY A 62 -3.21 -0.93 4.31
N SER A 63 -3.27 -1.82 5.28
CA SER A 63 -4.15 -1.74 6.43
C SER A 63 -3.33 -1.62 7.70
N VAL A 64 -3.67 -0.64 8.54
CA VAL A 64 -3.04 -0.43 9.84
C VAL A 64 -3.53 -1.51 10.81
N ALA A 65 -2.62 -2.13 11.54
CA ALA A 65 -2.90 -3.09 12.60
C ALA A 65 -2.18 -2.70 13.90
N ALA A 66 -2.83 -2.95 15.02
CA ALA A 66 -2.15 -2.81 16.31
C ALA A 66 -1.12 -3.93 16.47
N VAL A 67 0.02 -3.64 17.13
CA VAL A 67 1.01 -4.67 17.48
C VAL A 67 0.40 -5.66 18.47
N ASN A 68 -0.32 -5.15 19.48
CA ASN A 68 -1.09 -5.94 20.42
C ASN A 68 -2.54 -5.44 20.43
N GLY A 69 -3.47 -6.36 20.21
CA GLY A 69 -4.91 -6.08 20.25
C GLY A 69 -5.63 -7.27 20.88
N VAL A 70 -6.40 -7.03 21.94
CA VAL A 70 -7.17 -8.05 22.63
C VAL A 70 -8.47 -7.45 23.18
N THR A 71 -9.52 -8.23 23.23
CA THR A 71 -10.66 -7.90 24.09
C THR A 71 -10.39 -8.46 25.47
N VAL A 72 -10.17 -7.57 26.45
CA VAL A 72 -10.03 -7.99 27.84
C VAL A 72 -11.34 -8.61 28.30
N SER A 73 -11.28 -9.79 28.90
CA SER A 73 -12.43 -10.56 29.35
C SER A 73 -12.27 -11.00 30.80
N ALA A 74 -13.38 -11.34 31.45
CA ALA A 74 -13.37 -11.91 32.78
C ALA A 74 -12.75 -13.32 32.75
N ASP A 75 -11.75 -13.58 33.59
CA ASP A 75 -11.14 -14.91 33.70
C ASP A 75 -12.02 -15.86 34.54
N LEU A 76 -12.63 -15.35 35.60
CA LEU A 76 -13.53 -16.06 36.50
C LEU A 76 -14.92 -15.41 36.51
N PRO A 77 -15.97 -16.19 36.81
CA PRO A 77 -17.30 -15.61 37.00
C PRO A 77 -17.39 -14.77 38.27
N GLY A 78 -18.26 -13.75 38.24
CA GLY A 78 -18.52 -12.91 39.40
C GLY A 78 -19.33 -11.65 39.06
N VAL A 79 -19.73 -10.91 40.12
CA VAL A 79 -20.44 -9.64 39.99
C VAL A 79 -19.43 -8.51 39.94
N VAL A 80 -19.58 -7.55 39.03
CA VAL A 80 -18.72 -6.36 38.94
C VAL A 80 -18.97 -5.47 40.16
N SER A 81 -17.96 -5.33 41.04
CA SER A 81 -18.01 -4.50 42.25
C SER A 81 -17.45 -3.12 42.03
N GLU A 82 -16.51 -2.94 41.09
CA GLU A 82 -15.84 -1.67 40.82
C GLU A 82 -15.35 -1.61 39.38
N ILE A 83 -15.40 -0.41 38.79
CA ILE A 83 -14.88 -0.12 37.42
C ILE A 83 -13.92 1.07 37.57
N ASP A 84 -12.63 0.82 37.29
CA ASP A 84 -11.54 1.78 37.53
C ASP A 84 -11.08 2.48 36.24
N PHE A 85 -11.86 2.43 35.17
CA PHE A 85 -11.50 3.04 33.88
C PHE A 85 -12.67 3.72 33.18
N ASP A 86 -12.33 4.65 32.28
CA ASP A 86 -13.26 5.27 31.34
C ASP A 86 -13.00 4.76 29.91
N SER A 87 -14.06 4.69 29.08
CA SER A 87 -13.96 4.34 27.66
C SER A 87 -13.06 5.33 26.92
N GLY A 88 -12.17 4.82 26.06
CA GLY A 88 -11.24 5.63 25.28
C GLY A 88 -9.99 6.10 26.02
N ARG A 89 -9.83 5.79 27.30
CA ARG A 89 -8.67 6.19 28.10
C ARG A 89 -7.42 5.36 27.77
N ALA A 90 -6.26 6.00 27.84
CA ALA A 90 -4.97 5.31 27.81
C ALA A 90 -4.69 4.66 29.18
N VAL A 91 -4.19 3.43 29.15
CA VAL A 91 -3.79 2.66 30.33
C VAL A 91 -2.40 2.07 30.18
N ASN A 92 -1.73 1.82 31.28
CA ASN A 92 -0.45 1.13 31.34
C ASN A 92 -0.66 -0.35 31.66
N LYS A 93 0.32 -1.18 31.27
CA LYS A 93 0.34 -2.59 31.66
C LYS A 93 0.23 -2.72 33.20
N GLY A 94 -0.71 -3.54 33.67
CA GLY A 94 -0.96 -3.80 35.08
C GLY A 94 -2.00 -2.90 35.73
N ASP A 95 -2.43 -1.81 35.06
CA ASP A 95 -3.51 -0.97 35.59
C ASP A 95 -4.78 -1.81 35.83
N ILE A 96 -5.45 -1.57 36.95
CA ILE A 96 -6.69 -2.26 37.27
C ILE A 96 -7.80 -1.68 36.38
N LEU A 97 -8.58 -2.55 35.79
CA LEU A 97 -9.72 -2.19 34.95
C LEU A 97 -11.02 -2.41 35.66
N ILE A 98 -11.25 -3.61 36.17
CA ILE A 98 -12.42 -3.91 36.99
C ILE A 98 -12.05 -4.85 38.14
N ARG A 99 -12.87 -4.81 39.18
CA ARG A 99 -12.87 -5.75 40.29
C ARG A 99 -14.20 -6.49 40.34
N LEU A 100 -14.12 -7.80 40.48
CA LEU A 100 -15.29 -8.60 40.80
C LEU A 100 -15.45 -8.73 42.31
N ASP A 101 -16.66 -8.97 42.79
CA ASP A 101 -16.92 -9.22 44.20
C ASP A 101 -16.13 -10.44 44.70
N THR A 102 -15.34 -10.23 45.75
CA THR A 102 -14.45 -11.23 46.35
C THR A 102 -14.76 -11.47 47.82
N ARG A 103 -15.88 -10.96 48.35
CA ARG A 103 -16.21 -11.06 49.79
C ARG A 103 -16.25 -12.53 50.29
N GLN A 104 -16.77 -13.43 49.47
CA GLN A 104 -16.80 -14.86 49.76
C GLN A 104 -15.41 -15.46 49.85
N GLU A 105 -14.58 -15.22 48.81
CA GLU A 105 -13.21 -15.71 48.75
C GLU A 105 -12.31 -15.11 49.82
N GLN A 106 -12.53 -13.85 50.21
CA GLN A 106 -11.83 -13.21 51.34
C GLN A 106 -12.16 -13.89 52.65
N ALA A 107 -13.42 -14.23 52.91
CA ALA A 107 -13.81 -14.98 54.12
C ALA A 107 -13.20 -16.40 54.10
N GLN A 108 -13.17 -17.08 52.96
CA GLN A 108 -12.51 -18.37 52.79
C GLN A 108 -11.00 -18.27 53.01
N LEU A 109 -10.35 -17.21 52.47
CA LEU A 109 -8.93 -16.96 52.68
C LEU A 109 -8.60 -16.78 54.16
N ALA A 110 -9.41 -15.98 54.90
CA ALA A 110 -9.23 -15.77 56.33
C ALA A 110 -9.27 -17.09 57.12
N ALA A 111 -10.24 -17.99 56.79
CA ALA A 111 -10.31 -19.32 57.42
C ALA A 111 -9.11 -20.21 57.07
N ALA A 112 -8.69 -20.21 55.76
CA ALA A 112 -7.54 -21.01 55.31
C ALA A 112 -6.22 -20.50 55.91
N VAL A 113 -6.06 -19.17 56.10
CA VAL A 113 -4.89 -18.58 56.75
C VAL A 113 -4.83 -18.99 58.23
N ALA A 114 -5.96 -18.97 58.96
CA ALA A 114 -6.01 -19.43 60.36
C ALA A 114 -5.60 -20.92 60.47
N GLN A 115 -6.06 -21.78 59.55
CA GLN A 115 -5.69 -23.19 59.51
C GLN A 115 -4.20 -23.38 59.18
N ARG A 116 -3.64 -22.61 58.24
CA ARG A 116 -2.20 -22.59 57.93
C ARG A 116 -1.38 -22.20 59.16
N ASP A 117 -1.78 -21.15 59.84
CA ASP A 117 -1.06 -20.64 61.03
C ASP A 117 -1.05 -21.66 62.16
N LEU A 118 -2.18 -22.36 62.39
CA LEU A 118 -2.24 -23.47 63.37
C LEU A 118 -1.28 -24.61 62.98
N ALA A 119 -1.32 -25.02 61.72
CA ALA A 119 -0.41 -26.08 61.17
C ALA A 119 1.05 -25.63 61.26
N GLN A 120 1.37 -24.38 61.08
CA GLN A 120 2.73 -23.84 61.18
C GLN A 120 3.24 -23.89 62.61
N VAL A 121 2.40 -23.55 63.59
CA VAL A 121 2.75 -23.67 65.03
C VAL A 121 3.03 -25.11 65.39
N GLU A 122 2.21 -26.08 64.95
CA GLU A 122 2.42 -27.50 65.20
C GLU A 122 3.70 -28.00 64.54
N PHE A 123 3.93 -27.64 63.26
CA PHE A 123 5.18 -27.97 62.53
C PHE A 123 6.40 -27.46 63.30
N ASN A 124 6.41 -26.21 63.74
CA ASN A 124 7.51 -25.62 64.50
C ASN A 124 7.75 -26.37 65.81
N ARG A 125 6.66 -26.75 66.52
CA ARG A 125 6.73 -27.54 67.77
C ARG A 125 7.36 -28.90 67.51
N GLN A 126 6.88 -29.64 66.51
CA GLN A 126 7.45 -30.97 66.16
C GLN A 126 8.90 -30.86 65.73
N LYS A 127 9.29 -29.81 65.01
CA LYS A 127 10.68 -29.53 64.63
C LYS A 127 11.60 -29.37 65.85
N GLU A 128 11.15 -28.60 66.86
CA GLU A 128 11.92 -28.40 68.07
C GLU A 128 12.02 -29.68 68.92
N LEU A 129 10.90 -30.44 69.02
CA LEU A 129 10.90 -31.72 69.75
C LEU A 129 11.77 -32.77 69.07
N LEU A 130 11.77 -32.78 67.75
CA LEU A 130 12.66 -33.68 66.98
C LEU A 130 14.15 -33.36 67.25
N ALA A 131 14.50 -32.06 67.23
CA ALA A 131 15.86 -31.61 67.48
C ALA A 131 16.35 -31.98 68.90
N LYS A 132 15.39 -32.12 69.87
CA LYS A 132 15.67 -32.62 71.23
C LYS A 132 15.55 -34.13 71.40
N GLY A 133 15.28 -34.89 70.32
CA GLY A 133 15.11 -36.33 70.33
C GLY A 133 13.83 -36.82 71.06
N ILE A 134 12.81 -35.96 71.27
CA ILE A 134 11.58 -36.22 72.03
C ILE A 134 10.45 -36.78 71.17
N THR A 135 10.46 -36.53 69.87
CA THR A 135 9.43 -37.00 68.94
C THR A 135 10.05 -37.84 67.77
N SER A 136 9.20 -38.54 67.01
CA SER A 136 9.64 -39.36 65.88
C SER A 136 9.79 -38.56 64.62
N GLN A 137 10.64 -39.00 63.70
CA GLN A 137 10.77 -38.46 62.34
C GLN A 137 9.39 -38.43 61.61
N SER A 138 8.59 -39.50 61.79
CA SER A 138 7.24 -39.61 61.19
C SER A 138 6.30 -38.52 61.66
N ALA A 139 6.31 -38.15 62.98
CA ALA A 139 5.49 -37.07 63.48
C ALA A 139 5.89 -35.69 62.94
N TYR A 140 7.19 -35.43 62.76
CA TYR A 140 7.70 -34.25 62.12
C TYR A 140 7.28 -34.21 60.64
N ASP A 141 7.46 -35.31 59.89
CA ASP A 141 7.10 -35.37 58.48
C ASP A 141 5.62 -35.19 58.24
N GLN A 142 4.76 -35.72 59.14
CA GLN A 142 3.30 -35.49 59.10
C GLN A 142 2.96 -34.01 59.36
N ALA A 143 3.52 -33.36 60.39
CA ALA A 143 3.29 -31.95 60.67
C ALA A 143 3.80 -31.06 59.51
N SER A 144 4.93 -31.41 58.90
CA SER A 144 5.47 -30.74 57.72
C SER A 144 4.52 -30.82 56.52
N ALA A 145 3.95 -32.02 56.25
CA ALA A 145 3.01 -32.25 55.16
C ALA A 145 1.71 -31.46 55.35
N GLU A 146 1.17 -31.46 56.61
CA GLU A 146 -0.04 -30.71 56.95
C GLU A 146 0.14 -29.20 56.77
N PHE A 147 1.27 -28.63 57.25
CA PHE A 147 1.59 -27.22 57.04
C PHE A 147 1.66 -26.86 55.54
N LYS A 148 2.40 -27.68 54.76
CA LYS A 148 2.52 -27.45 53.29
C LYS A 148 1.16 -27.51 52.58
N SER A 149 0.28 -28.44 53.01
CA SER A 149 -1.06 -28.58 52.45
C SER A 149 -1.92 -27.35 52.78
N ALA A 150 -1.90 -26.90 54.03
CA ALA A 150 -2.66 -25.70 54.46
C ALA A 150 -2.15 -24.42 53.79
N ASP A 151 -0.82 -24.27 53.61
CA ASP A 151 -0.22 -23.13 52.92
C ASP A 151 -0.59 -23.12 51.42
N ALA A 152 -0.55 -24.28 50.76
CA ALA A 152 -0.99 -24.41 49.37
C ALA A 152 -2.47 -24.04 49.21
N ASN A 153 -3.36 -24.46 50.11
CA ASN A 153 -4.78 -24.12 50.09
C ASN A 153 -5.00 -22.60 50.25
N ALA A 154 -4.33 -21.95 51.20
CA ALA A 154 -4.40 -20.49 51.33
C ALA A 154 -3.86 -19.78 50.09
N GLY A 155 -2.79 -20.29 49.48
CA GLY A 155 -2.22 -19.82 48.19
C GLY A 155 -3.21 -19.92 47.05
N GLN A 156 -3.94 -21.04 46.90
CA GLN A 156 -4.96 -21.24 45.89
C GLN A 156 -6.09 -20.20 45.98
N ILE A 157 -6.62 -19.94 47.18
CA ILE A 157 -7.69 -18.95 47.38
C ILE A 157 -7.19 -17.55 47.05
N ARG A 158 -5.95 -17.21 47.47
CA ARG A 158 -5.33 -15.93 47.11
C ARG A 158 -5.21 -15.72 45.61
N ALA A 159 -4.74 -16.73 44.87
CA ALA A 159 -4.67 -16.69 43.43
C ALA A 159 -6.06 -16.50 42.77
N THR A 160 -7.12 -17.09 43.34
CA THR A 160 -8.49 -16.88 42.87
C THR A 160 -8.93 -15.42 43.06
N ILE A 161 -8.64 -14.79 44.20
CA ILE A 161 -8.91 -13.38 44.49
C ILE A 161 -8.15 -12.49 43.48
N ASP A 162 -6.88 -12.77 43.27
CA ASP A 162 -6.04 -12.01 42.31
C ASP A 162 -6.59 -12.08 40.89
N ARG A 163 -7.07 -13.24 40.43
CA ARG A 163 -7.72 -13.43 39.12
C ARG A 163 -9.07 -12.72 38.99
N LYS A 164 -9.75 -12.40 40.09
CA LYS A 164 -10.97 -11.57 40.09
C LYS A 164 -10.69 -10.07 40.03
N THR A 165 -9.41 -9.67 40.05
CA THR A 165 -8.97 -8.30 39.74
C THR A 165 -8.42 -8.27 38.34
N ILE A 166 -9.21 -7.80 37.39
CA ILE A 166 -8.87 -7.77 35.96
C ILE A 166 -7.99 -6.56 35.67
N ARG A 167 -6.83 -6.81 35.08
CA ARG A 167 -5.82 -5.78 34.77
C ARG A 167 -5.52 -5.71 33.27
N ALA A 168 -4.99 -4.57 32.83
CA ALA A 168 -4.50 -4.37 31.49
C ALA A 168 -3.27 -5.25 31.20
N PRO A 169 -3.30 -6.17 30.21
CA PRO A 169 -2.19 -7.07 29.91
C PRO A 169 -1.00 -6.35 29.25
N PHE A 170 -1.24 -5.22 28.61
CA PHE A 170 -0.24 -4.34 28.00
C PHE A 170 -0.73 -2.88 28.00
N SER A 171 0.18 -1.94 27.75
CA SER A 171 -0.16 -0.52 27.66
C SER A 171 -0.82 -0.21 26.32
N GLY A 172 -1.92 0.57 26.32
CA GLY A 172 -2.68 0.87 25.12
C GLY A 172 -3.86 1.81 25.38
N ILE A 173 -4.76 1.88 24.41
CA ILE A 173 -6.01 2.64 24.52
C ILE A 173 -7.16 1.66 24.63
N LEU A 174 -8.02 1.89 25.64
CA LEU A 174 -9.26 1.15 25.83
C LEU A 174 -10.31 1.58 24.82
N GLY A 175 -11.10 0.63 24.35
CA GLY A 175 -12.28 0.90 23.54
C GLY A 175 -13.50 1.28 24.38
N ILE A 176 -14.68 1.01 23.83
CA ILE A 176 -15.94 1.24 24.52
C ILE A 176 -16.19 0.10 25.50
N ARG A 177 -16.52 0.45 26.75
CA ARG A 177 -16.86 -0.48 27.82
C ARG A 177 -18.12 -1.30 27.49
N GLN A 178 -18.07 -2.60 27.75
CA GLN A 178 -19.14 -3.55 27.44
C GLN A 178 -19.84 -4.11 28.69
N VAL A 179 -19.45 -3.64 29.87
CA VAL A 179 -19.95 -4.13 31.15
C VAL A 179 -20.46 -2.99 32.05
N ASN A 180 -21.33 -3.31 33.00
CA ASN A 180 -21.88 -2.34 33.96
C ASN A 180 -21.59 -2.73 35.40
N LEU A 181 -21.56 -1.75 36.28
CA LEU A 181 -21.47 -1.98 37.72
C LEU A 181 -22.66 -2.81 38.21
N GLY A 182 -22.42 -3.79 39.07
CA GLY A 182 -23.42 -4.74 39.51
C GLY A 182 -23.80 -5.86 38.53
N GLN A 183 -23.25 -5.86 37.31
CA GLN A 183 -23.50 -6.90 36.34
C GLN A 183 -22.79 -8.19 36.73
N TYR A 184 -23.48 -9.33 36.57
CA TYR A 184 -22.84 -10.65 36.65
C TYR A 184 -22.15 -10.98 35.36
N LEU A 185 -20.87 -11.37 35.42
CA LEU A 185 -20.05 -11.83 34.30
C LEU A 185 -19.81 -13.33 34.44
N ALA A 186 -19.97 -14.06 33.34
CA ALA A 186 -19.46 -15.41 33.22
C ALA A 186 -17.96 -15.39 32.86
N GLY A 187 -17.26 -16.52 33.06
CA GLY A 187 -15.90 -16.67 32.59
C GLY A 187 -15.84 -16.51 31.06
N GLY A 188 -14.91 -15.70 30.56
CA GLY A 188 -14.79 -15.35 29.13
C GLY A 188 -15.65 -14.16 28.69
N ALA A 189 -16.49 -13.57 29.55
CA ALA A 189 -17.33 -12.42 29.19
C ALA A 189 -16.44 -11.21 28.84
N ALA A 190 -16.72 -10.60 27.68
CA ALA A 190 -15.97 -9.43 27.18
C ALA A 190 -16.21 -8.19 28.07
N ILE A 191 -15.16 -7.46 28.37
CA ILE A 191 -15.17 -6.28 29.23
C ILE A 191 -14.92 -5.02 28.41
N VAL A 192 -13.77 -4.98 27.72
CA VAL A 192 -13.34 -3.81 26.94
C VAL A 192 -12.27 -4.23 25.93
N PRO A 193 -12.31 -3.74 24.67
CA PRO A 193 -11.20 -3.88 23.76
C PRO A 193 -10.02 -3.04 24.22
N LEU A 194 -8.81 -3.59 24.16
CA LEU A 194 -7.55 -2.89 24.42
C LEU A 194 -6.64 -3.04 23.23
N GLN A 195 -6.12 -1.92 22.72
CA GLN A 195 -5.21 -1.93 21.58
C GLN A 195 -3.99 -1.07 21.85
N SER A 196 -2.81 -1.59 21.49
CA SER A 196 -1.60 -0.79 21.45
C SER A 196 -1.66 0.18 20.27
N VAL A 197 -1.27 1.43 20.53
CA VAL A 197 -1.26 2.47 19.49
C VAL A 197 0.16 2.88 19.10
N ARG A 198 1.16 2.39 19.80
CA ARG A 198 2.59 2.68 19.60
C ARG A 198 3.44 1.47 19.97
N PRO A 199 4.20 0.95 19.02
CA PRO A 199 4.12 1.18 17.56
C PRO A 199 2.87 0.54 16.93
N VAL A 200 2.67 0.77 15.60
CA VAL A 200 1.63 0.09 14.81
C VAL A 200 2.27 -0.61 13.62
N TYR A 201 1.59 -1.62 13.12
CA TYR A 201 1.93 -2.29 11.87
C TYR A 201 1.09 -1.73 10.72
N VAL A 202 1.67 -1.71 9.53
CA VAL A 202 0.93 -1.55 8.27
C VAL A 202 1.20 -2.79 7.45
N ASN A 203 0.14 -3.54 7.18
CA ASN A 203 0.19 -4.74 6.37
C ASN A 203 -0.31 -4.39 4.96
N PHE A 204 0.45 -4.73 3.93
CA PHE A 204 0.11 -4.50 2.53
C PHE A 204 0.62 -5.66 1.67
N THR A 205 0.14 -5.73 0.43
CA THR A 205 0.55 -6.78 -0.50
C THR A 205 1.32 -6.20 -1.67
N VAL A 206 2.34 -6.94 -2.12
CA VAL A 206 3.19 -6.56 -3.25
C VAL A 206 3.18 -7.69 -4.29
N PRO A 207 3.03 -7.38 -5.60
CA PRO A 207 3.11 -8.36 -6.67
C PRO A 207 4.45 -9.10 -6.69
N GLN A 208 4.44 -10.40 -7.04
CA GLN A 208 5.66 -11.24 -7.05
C GLN A 208 6.78 -10.69 -7.94
N GLN A 209 6.46 -9.98 -9.03
CA GLN A 209 7.47 -9.39 -9.92
C GLN A 209 8.29 -8.28 -9.24
N GLN A 210 7.77 -7.71 -8.16
CA GLN A 210 8.38 -6.59 -7.44
C GLN A 210 9.06 -7.02 -6.13
N ILE A 211 9.06 -8.34 -5.80
CA ILE A 211 9.70 -8.87 -4.59
C ILE A 211 11.18 -8.53 -4.54
N GLY A 212 11.88 -8.60 -5.68
CA GLY A 212 13.30 -8.25 -5.75
C GLY A 212 13.63 -6.80 -5.40
N LEU A 213 12.61 -5.93 -5.31
CA LEU A 213 12.74 -4.54 -4.90
C LEU A 213 12.56 -4.35 -3.39
N LEU A 214 12.13 -5.40 -2.65
CA LEU A 214 11.92 -5.36 -1.21
C LEU A 214 13.24 -5.64 -0.49
N SER A 215 13.57 -4.80 0.48
CA SER A 215 14.68 -5.04 1.40
C SER A 215 14.20 -4.96 2.85
N MET A 216 14.66 -5.90 3.69
CA MET A 216 14.40 -5.82 5.13
C MET A 216 14.98 -4.53 5.70
N GLY A 217 14.18 -3.84 6.53
CA GLY A 217 14.55 -2.51 7.05
C GLY A 217 14.36 -1.36 6.06
N GLY A 218 13.96 -1.64 4.81
CA GLY A 218 13.68 -0.63 3.79
C GLY A 218 12.61 0.36 4.24
N PRO A 219 12.73 1.66 3.85
CA PRO A 219 11.77 2.68 4.24
C PRO A 219 10.44 2.52 3.49
N VAL A 220 9.35 2.71 4.21
CA VAL A 220 7.99 2.76 3.68
C VAL A 220 7.38 4.09 4.10
N GLN A 221 6.91 4.87 3.15
CA GLN A 221 6.14 6.09 3.40
C GLN A 221 4.66 5.81 3.22
N ILE A 222 3.83 6.52 3.99
CA ILE A 222 2.38 6.49 3.84
C ILE A 222 1.85 7.89 3.51
N ASN A 223 0.64 7.96 2.99
CA ASN A 223 -0.02 9.19 2.57
C ASN A 223 -0.17 10.26 3.68
N THR A 224 -0.04 9.89 4.95
CA THR A 224 -0.02 10.82 6.09
C THR A 224 1.34 11.52 6.29
N GLY A 225 2.37 11.14 5.55
CA GLY A 225 3.73 11.66 5.66
C GLY A 225 4.60 10.91 6.67
N ASP A 226 4.05 9.95 7.40
CA ASP A 226 4.81 9.12 8.33
C ASP A 226 5.67 8.11 7.56
N THR A 227 6.87 7.82 8.11
CA THR A 227 7.80 6.84 7.55
C THR A 227 7.98 5.69 8.52
N GLY A 228 7.82 4.47 8.01
CA GLY A 228 8.08 3.22 8.72
C GLY A 228 9.19 2.41 8.06
N LYS A 229 9.42 1.21 8.57
CA LYS A 229 10.41 0.27 8.04
C LYS A 229 9.78 -1.11 7.84
N ILE A 230 10.15 -1.79 6.76
CA ILE A 230 9.77 -3.20 6.54
C ILE A 230 10.37 -4.05 7.64
N THR A 231 9.53 -4.76 8.38
CA THR A 231 9.94 -5.62 9.50
C THR A 231 9.75 -7.10 9.19
N ALA A 232 8.84 -7.43 8.28
CA ALA A 232 8.62 -8.81 7.87
C ALA A 232 7.93 -8.86 6.49
N TYR A 233 8.06 -9.99 5.82
CA TYR A 233 7.21 -10.41 4.71
C TYR A 233 7.01 -11.92 4.79
N ASP A 234 5.87 -12.38 4.25
CA ASP A 234 5.57 -13.81 4.26
C ASP A 234 6.63 -14.58 3.46
N SER A 235 6.90 -15.82 3.87
CA SER A 235 7.82 -16.72 3.15
C SER A 235 7.17 -17.39 1.94
N VAL A 236 5.84 -17.29 1.80
CA VAL A 236 5.05 -17.93 0.77
C VAL A 236 4.26 -16.88 -0.01
N ILE A 237 4.27 -17.02 -1.33
CA ILE A 237 3.47 -16.19 -2.24
C ILE A 237 2.06 -16.78 -2.26
N ASP A 238 1.04 -15.92 -2.17
CA ASP A 238 -0.34 -16.32 -2.38
C ASP A 238 -0.54 -16.68 -3.86
N GLU A 239 -0.85 -17.94 -4.13
CA GLU A 239 -0.96 -18.48 -5.49
C GLU A 239 -2.17 -17.91 -6.26
N ALA A 240 -3.24 -17.55 -5.57
CA ALA A 240 -4.44 -17.02 -6.19
C ALA A 240 -4.27 -15.58 -6.65
N THR A 241 -3.61 -14.75 -5.83
CA THR A 241 -3.41 -13.32 -6.10
C THR A 241 -2.04 -12.99 -6.68
N ARG A 242 -1.09 -13.93 -6.65
CA ARG A 242 0.32 -13.71 -7.06
C ARG A 242 0.98 -12.56 -6.32
N THR A 243 0.64 -12.39 -5.05
CA THR A 243 1.19 -11.34 -4.18
C THR A 243 1.87 -11.93 -2.96
N ILE A 244 2.78 -11.16 -2.36
CA ILE A 244 3.37 -11.43 -1.06
C ILE A 244 2.87 -10.41 -0.06
N ARG A 245 2.54 -10.84 1.16
CA ARG A 245 2.18 -9.93 2.25
C ARG A 245 3.44 -9.38 2.89
N VAL A 246 3.46 -8.06 3.06
CA VAL A 246 4.56 -7.31 3.68
C VAL A 246 4.03 -6.57 4.90
N GLN A 247 4.81 -6.55 5.96
CA GLN A 247 4.54 -5.82 7.19
C GLN A 247 5.61 -4.76 7.41
N ALA A 248 5.19 -3.53 7.62
CA ALA A 248 6.06 -2.43 8.03
C ALA A 248 5.65 -1.91 9.40
N THR A 249 6.63 -1.51 10.21
CA THR A 249 6.41 -0.94 11.54
C THR A 249 6.54 0.57 11.50
N PHE A 250 5.55 1.25 12.10
CA PHE A 250 5.48 2.71 12.22
C PHE A 250 5.42 3.11 13.69
N ASP A 251 6.16 4.12 14.09
CA ASP A 251 6.23 4.59 15.49
C ASP A 251 4.93 5.28 15.96
N ASN A 252 4.14 5.81 15.02
CA ASN A 252 2.85 6.47 15.29
C ASN A 252 2.89 7.52 16.42
N LYS A 253 3.92 8.37 16.43
CA LYS A 253 4.11 9.40 17.47
C LYS A 253 2.92 10.32 17.63
N SER A 254 2.29 10.67 16.49
CA SER A 254 1.10 11.52 16.45
C SER A 254 -0.17 10.86 17.00
N GLY A 255 -0.20 9.51 17.09
CA GLY A 255 -1.38 8.73 17.45
C GLY A 255 -2.52 8.78 16.41
N LYS A 256 -2.24 9.28 15.20
CA LYS A 256 -3.26 9.44 14.14
C LYS A 256 -3.60 8.13 13.43
N LEU A 257 -2.66 7.18 13.39
CA LEU A 257 -2.90 5.88 12.78
C LEU A 257 -3.69 5.00 13.74
N ARG A 258 -4.83 4.50 13.27
CA ARG A 258 -5.71 3.62 14.05
C ARG A 258 -5.81 2.26 13.38
N ALA A 259 -5.83 1.21 14.18
CA ALA A 259 -6.05 -0.15 13.67
C ALA A 259 -7.36 -0.23 12.87
N GLY A 260 -7.30 -0.90 11.70
CA GLY A 260 -8.40 -0.97 10.73
C GLY A 260 -8.41 0.14 9.68
N GLN A 261 -7.59 1.19 9.82
CA GLN A 261 -7.48 2.27 8.85
C GLN A 261 -6.72 1.78 7.59
N PHE A 262 -7.21 2.18 6.40
CA PHE A 262 -6.49 2.00 5.15
C PHE A 262 -5.54 3.17 4.90
N VAL A 263 -4.38 2.88 4.36
CA VAL A 263 -3.34 3.85 4.03
C VAL A 263 -2.68 3.49 2.70
N ASP A 264 -2.37 4.51 1.89
CA ASP A 264 -1.56 4.32 0.69
C ASP A 264 -0.09 4.24 1.10
N THR A 265 0.57 3.16 0.72
CA THR A 265 1.99 2.92 1.01
C THR A 265 2.82 3.16 -0.24
N GLN A 266 3.99 3.78 -0.06
CA GLN A 266 5.00 3.95 -1.08
C GLN A 266 6.32 3.41 -0.55
N LEU A 267 6.83 2.41 -1.24
CA LEU A 267 8.12 1.82 -0.95
C LEU A 267 9.16 2.40 -1.91
N ALA A 268 10.23 2.99 -1.38
CA ALA A 268 11.40 3.31 -2.19
C ALA A 268 12.14 1.99 -2.45
N SER A 269 12.26 1.59 -3.70
CA SER A 269 12.89 0.31 -4.07
C SER A 269 14.42 0.31 -4.02
N GLY A 270 15.01 1.32 -3.41
CA GLY A 270 16.47 1.42 -3.19
C GLY A 270 17.33 1.59 -4.46
N GLY A 271 16.74 1.69 -5.63
CA GLY A 271 17.45 1.93 -6.89
C GLY A 271 16.98 3.22 -7.55
N THR A 272 17.87 4.22 -7.57
CA THR A 272 17.71 5.36 -8.47
C THR A 272 18.29 4.94 -9.83
N THR A 273 17.43 4.74 -10.82
CA THR A 273 17.85 4.51 -12.20
C THR A 273 17.82 5.82 -12.97
N MET A 274 18.82 6.06 -13.81
CA MET A 274 18.78 7.19 -14.73
C MET A 274 17.78 6.86 -15.85
N ALA A 275 16.66 7.57 -15.91
CA ALA A 275 15.64 7.38 -16.94
C ALA A 275 15.48 8.67 -17.76
N VAL A 276 15.12 8.52 -19.01
CA VAL A 276 14.69 9.66 -19.84
C VAL A 276 13.29 10.05 -19.43
N THR A 277 13.09 11.31 -19.03
CA THR A 277 11.79 11.84 -18.60
C THR A 277 11.15 12.66 -19.70
N LEU A 278 9.87 12.42 -19.96
CA LEU A 278 9.04 13.19 -20.89
C LEU A 278 7.72 13.57 -20.21
N PRO A 279 7.10 14.70 -20.61
CA PRO A 279 5.73 15.01 -20.22
C PRO A 279 4.79 13.90 -20.72
N ALA A 280 3.78 13.54 -19.92
CA ALA A 280 2.78 12.53 -20.29
C ALA A 280 2.06 12.87 -21.61
N SER A 281 1.93 14.16 -21.94
CA SER A 281 1.36 14.66 -23.20
C SER A 281 2.19 14.32 -24.44
N ALA A 282 3.47 13.96 -24.29
CA ALA A 282 4.34 13.54 -25.40
C ALA A 282 4.07 12.09 -25.85
N ILE A 283 3.38 11.30 -25.04
CA ILE A 283 3.15 9.89 -25.29
C ILE A 283 1.89 9.68 -26.13
N SER A 284 2.03 8.97 -27.24
CA SER A 284 0.91 8.48 -28.04
C SER A 284 0.60 7.04 -27.61
N TYR A 285 -0.50 6.86 -26.90
CA TYR A 285 -0.98 5.55 -26.46
C TYR A 285 -1.79 4.91 -27.60
N ALA A 286 -1.40 3.72 -28.02
CA ALA A 286 -2.11 2.97 -29.04
C ALA A 286 -2.20 1.48 -28.68
N PRO A 287 -3.24 0.75 -29.14
CA PRO A 287 -3.38 -0.68 -28.82
C PRO A 287 -2.21 -1.56 -29.27
N PHE A 288 -1.44 -1.10 -30.26
CA PHE A 288 -0.27 -1.80 -30.82
C PHE A 288 1.05 -1.36 -30.18
N GLY A 289 1.04 -0.44 -29.22
CA GLY A 289 2.22 0.01 -28.48
C GLY A 289 2.27 1.52 -28.29
N ASP A 290 2.97 1.92 -27.23
CA ASP A 290 3.21 3.33 -26.90
C ASP A 290 4.32 3.90 -27.78
N SER A 291 4.15 5.12 -28.25
CA SER A 291 5.12 5.77 -29.15
C SER A 291 5.25 7.27 -28.86
N VAL A 292 6.34 7.84 -29.31
CA VAL A 292 6.60 9.29 -29.32
C VAL A 292 6.97 9.73 -30.71
N PHE A 293 6.85 11.03 -30.97
CA PHE A 293 7.33 11.63 -32.21
C PHE A 293 8.61 12.43 -31.92
N ILE A 294 9.70 12.04 -32.59
CA ILE A 294 11.01 12.70 -32.50
C ILE A 294 11.14 13.64 -33.69
N VAL A 295 11.51 14.89 -33.44
CA VAL A 295 11.73 15.89 -34.47
C VAL A 295 13.15 15.71 -35.03
N GLU A 296 13.26 15.55 -36.34
CA GLU A 296 14.54 15.42 -37.03
C GLU A 296 14.48 16.06 -38.44
N ASP A 297 15.65 16.32 -39.03
CA ASP A 297 15.73 16.81 -40.39
C ASP A 297 15.60 15.66 -41.39
N ILE A 298 14.45 15.61 -42.06
CA ILE A 298 14.12 14.58 -43.05
C ILE A 298 14.42 15.12 -44.46
N LYS A 299 15.08 14.32 -45.30
CA LYS A 299 15.27 14.65 -46.71
C LYS A 299 14.06 14.19 -47.51
N ASP A 300 13.43 15.11 -48.24
CA ASP A 300 12.38 14.79 -49.17
C ASP A 300 12.96 13.93 -50.34
N PRO A 301 12.49 12.71 -50.52
CA PRO A 301 13.01 11.82 -51.58
C PRO A 301 12.75 12.34 -52.98
N LYS A 302 11.80 13.28 -53.16
CA LYS A 302 11.46 13.83 -54.49
C LYS A 302 12.24 15.09 -54.84
N THR A 303 12.45 15.97 -53.85
CA THR A 303 13.05 17.30 -54.05
C THR A 303 14.49 17.39 -53.58
N GLY A 304 14.96 16.43 -52.75
CA GLY A 304 16.27 16.44 -52.14
C GLY A 304 16.45 17.51 -51.06
N LYS A 305 15.43 18.35 -50.78
CA LYS A 305 15.48 19.40 -49.79
C LYS A 305 15.22 18.80 -48.39
N SER A 306 15.96 19.27 -47.38
CA SER A 306 15.71 18.94 -45.99
C SER A 306 14.57 19.80 -45.42
N TYR A 307 13.71 19.17 -44.65
CA TYR A 307 12.64 19.84 -43.87
C TYR A 307 12.57 19.27 -42.46
N ARG A 308 12.09 20.04 -41.53
CA ARG A 308 11.83 19.54 -40.14
C ARG A 308 10.59 18.65 -40.16
N GLY A 309 10.81 17.37 -39.95
CA GLY A 309 9.76 16.37 -39.88
C GLY A 309 9.81 15.56 -38.61
N VAL A 310 8.88 14.63 -38.44
CA VAL A 310 8.79 13.79 -37.28
C VAL A 310 8.93 12.31 -37.62
N ARG A 311 9.71 11.61 -36.83
CA ARG A 311 9.84 10.16 -36.85
C ARG A 311 9.08 9.58 -35.65
N GLN A 312 8.19 8.62 -35.92
CA GLN A 312 7.54 7.85 -34.86
C GLN A 312 8.51 6.82 -34.29
N GLN A 313 8.65 6.81 -32.97
CA GLN A 313 9.51 5.87 -32.25
C GLN A 313 8.69 5.16 -31.18
N PHE A 314 8.64 3.83 -31.26
CA PHE A 314 8.05 3.03 -30.19
C PHE A 314 8.92 3.07 -28.94
N VAL A 315 8.25 3.17 -27.79
CA VAL A 315 8.90 3.33 -26.49
C VAL A 315 8.37 2.32 -25.49
N LYS A 316 9.23 1.93 -24.55
CA LYS A 316 8.79 1.20 -23.37
C LYS A 316 8.75 2.17 -22.19
N LEU A 317 7.55 2.36 -21.65
CA LEU A 317 7.32 3.27 -20.54
C LEU A 317 7.66 2.60 -19.21
N GLY A 318 8.08 3.42 -18.25
CA GLY A 318 8.24 3.08 -16.84
C GLY A 318 7.11 3.64 -15.99
N GLY A 319 7.42 4.03 -14.74
CA GLY A 319 6.48 4.69 -13.86
C GLY A 319 6.16 6.13 -14.27
N SER A 320 5.10 6.69 -13.68
CA SER A 320 4.74 8.11 -13.82
C SER A 320 4.95 8.86 -12.50
N ARG A 321 5.33 10.13 -12.58
CA ARG A 321 5.56 11.03 -11.45
C ARG A 321 4.98 12.41 -11.79
N GLY A 322 3.82 12.73 -11.22
CA GLY A 322 3.09 13.94 -11.60
C GLY A 322 2.77 13.95 -13.09
N ASP A 323 3.18 15.02 -13.79
CA ASP A 323 2.99 15.17 -15.24
C ASP A 323 4.05 14.43 -16.06
N GLN A 324 5.03 13.78 -15.43
CA GLN A 324 6.15 13.13 -16.09
C GLN A 324 5.97 11.62 -16.18
N VAL A 325 6.49 11.04 -17.27
CA VAL A 325 6.59 9.60 -17.49
C VAL A 325 8.05 9.24 -17.77
N ALA A 326 8.54 8.18 -17.15
CA ALA A 326 9.85 7.63 -17.43
C ALA A 326 9.79 6.81 -18.73
N VAL A 327 10.75 7.02 -19.61
CA VAL A 327 10.96 6.22 -20.80
C VAL A 327 12.18 5.33 -20.57
N LEU A 328 11.94 4.01 -20.52
CA LEU A 328 12.99 3.02 -20.25
C LEU A 328 13.82 2.71 -21.50
N THR A 329 13.15 2.64 -22.66
CA THR A 329 13.81 2.38 -23.95
C THR A 329 13.10 3.12 -25.09
N GLY A 330 13.84 3.46 -26.13
CA GLY A 330 13.28 4.02 -27.37
C GLY A 330 13.63 5.49 -27.61
N VAL A 331 14.01 6.27 -26.59
CA VAL A 331 14.42 7.67 -26.70
C VAL A 331 15.78 7.85 -26.05
N LYS A 332 16.64 8.64 -26.68
CA LYS A 332 17.95 9.02 -26.14
C LYS A 332 17.89 10.43 -25.53
N ALA A 333 18.70 10.64 -24.51
CA ALA A 333 18.88 11.99 -23.97
C ALA A 333 19.41 12.93 -25.05
N GLY A 334 18.83 14.14 -25.16
CA GLY A 334 19.17 15.13 -26.17
C GLY A 334 18.28 15.10 -27.42
N GLU A 335 17.46 14.08 -27.63
CA GLU A 335 16.49 14.05 -28.73
C GLU A 335 15.34 15.04 -28.47
N GLU A 336 14.91 15.74 -29.52
CA GLU A 336 13.80 16.67 -29.46
C GLU A 336 12.48 15.92 -29.71
N VAL A 337 11.60 15.89 -28.72
CA VAL A 337 10.36 15.12 -28.70
C VAL A 337 9.16 16.06 -28.72
N VAL A 338 8.16 15.74 -29.53
CA VAL A 338 6.89 16.49 -29.59
C VAL A 338 6.10 16.28 -28.30
N THR A 339 5.65 17.36 -27.68
CA THR A 339 4.87 17.36 -26.41
C THR A 339 3.41 17.72 -26.56
N SER A 340 3.04 18.39 -27.66
CA SER A 340 1.64 18.72 -27.96
C SER A 340 1.38 18.61 -29.44
N GLY A 341 0.16 18.24 -29.84
CA GLY A 341 -0.22 18.02 -31.23
C GLY A 341 0.03 16.61 -31.74
N VAL A 342 0.48 15.70 -30.89
CA VAL A 342 0.86 14.30 -31.21
C VAL A 342 -0.22 13.57 -32.03
N PHE A 343 -1.50 13.78 -31.69
CA PHE A 343 -2.64 13.10 -32.34
C PHE A 343 -2.88 13.49 -33.81
N LYS A 344 -2.27 14.59 -34.30
CA LYS A 344 -2.37 15.05 -35.70
C LYS A 344 -1.25 14.50 -36.55
N LEU A 345 -0.20 13.99 -35.94
CA LEU A 345 1.04 13.64 -36.63
C LEU A 345 0.98 12.24 -37.25
N ARG A 346 1.65 12.12 -38.39
CA ARG A 346 1.97 10.85 -39.05
C ARG A 346 3.49 10.78 -39.25
N PRO A 347 4.07 9.59 -39.32
CA PRO A 347 5.48 9.45 -39.62
C PRO A 347 5.84 10.21 -40.91
N GLY A 348 6.89 11.04 -40.87
CA GLY A 348 7.32 11.89 -41.97
C GLY A 348 6.56 13.20 -42.15
N ALA A 349 5.60 13.54 -41.29
CA ALA A 349 4.88 14.80 -41.36
C ALA A 349 5.82 15.99 -41.11
N ALA A 350 5.68 17.06 -41.90
CA ALA A 350 6.40 18.30 -41.71
C ALA A 350 5.82 19.05 -40.50
N VAL A 351 6.70 19.64 -39.69
CA VAL A 351 6.29 20.34 -38.43
C VAL A 351 6.94 21.71 -38.35
N VAL A 352 6.20 22.62 -37.67
CA VAL A 352 6.71 23.92 -37.21
C VAL A 352 6.67 23.93 -35.70
N VAL A 353 7.84 24.08 -35.07
CA VAL A 353 7.94 24.11 -33.62
C VAL A 353 7.58 25.49 -33.10
N ASN A 354 6.58 25.55 -32.21
CA ASN A 354 6.19 26.73 -31.49
C ASN A 354 6.06 26.44 -30.00
N ASN A 355 7.07 26.83 -29.23
CA ASN A 355 7.19 26.56 -27.79
C ASN A 355 6.70 27.72 -26.92
N SER A 356 5.84 28.62 -27.45
CA SER A 356 5.31 29.76 -26.69
C SER A 356 4.38 29.31 -25.51
N ILE A 357 3.66 28.20 -25.68
CA ILE A 357 2.84 27.56 -24.64
C ILE A 357 3.21 26.07 -24.59
N GLN A 358 3.76 25.65 -23.49
CA GLN A 358 4.14 24.24 -23.29
C GLN A 358 3.18 23.53 -22.33
N PRO A 359 2.89 22.24 -22.51
CA PRO A 359 2.15 21.45 -21.55
C PRO A 359 2.90 21.31 -20.23
N GLY A 360 2.19 21.02 -19.12
CA GLY A 360 2.76 20.82 -17.81
C GLY A 360 3.81 19.71 -17.81
N ASN A 361 4.92 19.94 -17.09
CA ASN A 361 6.01 19.00 -16.90
C ASN A 361 6.49 19.02 -15.42
N ASN A 362 5.53 19.11 -14.50
CA ASN A 362 5.82 19.20 -13.08
C ASN A 362 5.84 17.79 -12.45
N PRO A 363 6.95 17.36 -11.80
CA PRO A 363 6.98 16.09 -11.08
C PRO A 363 6.07 16.03 -9.84
N LYS A 364 5.60 17.21 -9.35
CA LYS A 364 4.67 17.34 -8.22
C LYS A 364 3.64 18.44 -8.53
N PRO A 365 2.70 18.21 -9.45
CA PRO A 365 1.69 19.20 -9.77
C PRO A 365 0.81 19.43 -8.55
N SER A 366 0.56 20.71 -8.24
CA SER A 366 -0.47 21.08 -7.27
C SER A 366 -1.74 21.39 -8.08
N PRO A 367 -2.84 20.63 -7.91
CA PRO A 367 -4.11 20.95 -8.54
C PRO A 367 -4.54 22.36 -8.10
N GLU A 368 -4.86 23.22 -9.03
CA GLU A 368 -5.56 24.46 -8.70
C GLU A 368 -6.96 24.07 -8.19
N ASN A 369 -7.23 24.33 -6.92
CA ASN A 369 -8.57 24.19 -6.37
C ASN A 369 -9.43 25.30 -7.01
N THR A 370 -10.23 24.93 -8.01
CA THR A 370 -11.32 25.75 -8.53
C THR A 370 -12.52 25.70 -7.60
#